data_4e2ce8c19b09a8b50efdeb991a360b86
#
_entry.id   4e2ce8c19b09a8b50efdeb991a360b86
#
_cell.length_a   1.000
_cell.length_b   1.000
_cell.length_c   1.000
_cell.angle_alpha   90.00
_cell.angle_beta   90.00
_cell.angle_gamma   90.00
#
_symmetry.space_group_name_H-M   'P 1'
#
loop_
_entity.id
_entity.type
_entity.pdbx_description
1 polymer ?
#
loop_
_entity_poly.entity_id
_entity_poly.type
_entity_poly.pdbx_seq_one_letter_code
_entity_poly.pdbx_strand_id
1 'polypeptide(L)'
;SPILEDADLSCLLSASVGADTLPRTVKERFEDVVRRRGGSVQLVEGYGLTEAVTGIMTTPADSYREGSVGIPCPDMEAKIVAPGTQDTVPVGEEGELCLSGPAVMLGYLEAPEETAQTLQRHADGKIWLHTGDIFSMSEEGFFYFKLRLKRMIKSSGMNVYPAQVEAVLYRH
;
A
#
# COMPACT_ATOMS: atom_id res chain seq x y z
N SER A 1 11.97 21.74 -13.54
CA SER A 1 13.40 21.85 -13.22
C SER A 1 14.18 21.99 -14.51
N PRO A 2 15.14 22.93 -14.63
CA PRO A 2 15.97 23.08 -15.83
C PRO A 2 16.69 21.78 -16.25
N ILE A 3 17.03 20.92 -15.31
CA ILE A 3 17.68 19.62 -15.54
C ILE A 3 16.85 18.69 -16.42
N LEU A 4 15.51 18.86 -16.44
CA LEU A 4 14.61 18.00 -17.22
C LEU A 4 14.26 18.61 -18.60
N GLU A 5 14.71 19.85 -18.91
CA GLU A 5 14.29 20.51 -20.15
C GLU A 5 14.80 19.81 -21.41
N ASP A 6 15.95 19.16 -21.35
CA ASP A 6 16.57 18.44 -22.48
C ASP A 6 16.71 16.93 -22.24
N ALA A 7 16.14 16.41 -21.15
CA ALA A 7 16.28 14.98 -20.82
C ALA A 7 15.44 14.12 -21.77
N ASP A 8 16.04 13.06 -22.33
CA ASP A 8 15.32 11.99 -23.01
C ASP A 8 14.92 10.94 -21.96
N LEU A 9 13.62 10.71 -21.79
CA LEU A 9 13.05 9.74 -20.86
C LEU A 9 12.55 8.46 -21.54
N SER A 10 12.91 8.25 -22.82
CA SER A 10 12.54 7.03 -23.57
C SER A 10 13.16 5.76 -22.97
N CYS A 11 14.23 5.90 -22.19
CA CYS A 11 14.90 4.79 -21.52
C CYS A 11 14.19 4.30 -20.23
N LEU A 12 13.16 5.00 -19.74
CA LEU A 12 12.43 4.58 -18.54
C LEU A 12 11.62 3.31 -18.84
N LEU A 13 11.88 2.25 -18.07
CA LEU A 13 11.18 0.98 -18.18
C LEU A 13 10.04 0.85 -17.17
N SER A 14 10.17 1.49 -16.02
CA SER A 14 9.16 1.50 -14.94
C SER A 14 9.29 2.75 -14.09
N ALA A 15 8.19 3.16 -13.47
CA ALA A 15 8.17 4.20 -12.44
C ALA A 15 7.18 3.80 -11.35
N SER A 16 7.62 3.80 -10.11
CA SER A 16 6.77 3.47 -8.97
C SER A 16 6.89 4.53 -7.88
N VAL A 17 5.82 4.67 -7.11
CA VAL A 17 5.75 5.55 -5.96
C VAL A 17 5.11 4.78 -4.80
N GLY A 18 5.53 5.09 -3.59
CA GLY A 18 4.99 4.50 -2.36
C GLY A 18 5.11 5.46 -1.20
N ALA A 19 4.88 4.97 0.00
CA ALA A 19 4.92 5.68 1.28
C ALA A 19 3.73 6.60 1.58
N ASP A 20 3.01 7.10 0.58
CA ASP A 20 1.78 7.86 0.76
C ASP A 20 0.87 7.71 -0.45
N THR A 21 -0.39 8.14 -0.32
CA THR A 21 -1.37 8.12 -1.40
C THR A 21 -0.94 9.03 -2.55
N LEU A 22 -0.99 8.53 -3.78
CA LEU A 22 -0.66 9.30 -4.97
C LEU A 22 -1.87 10.14 -5.44
N PRO A 23 -1.84 11.48 -5.34
CA PRO A 23 -2.89 12.30 -5.94
C PRO A 23 -2.92 12.13 -7.46
N ARG A 24 -4.10 11.95 -8.03
CA ARG A 24 -4.30 11.77 -9.48
C ARG A 24 -3.64 12.88 -10.30
N THR A 25 -3.74 14.11 -9.85
CA THR A 25 -3.13 15.27 -10.52
C THR A 25 -1.60 15.18 -10.59
N VAL A 26 -0.96 14.61 -9.56
CA VAL A 26 0.49 14.39 -9.53
C VAL A 26 0.88 13.30 -10.51
N LYS A 27 0.13 12.19 -10.53
CA LYS A 27 0.30 11.08 -11.48
C LYS A 27 0.21 11.58 -12.92
N GLU A 28 -0.89 12.25 -13.27
CA GLU A 28 -1.14 12.76 -14.62
C GLU A 28 -0.04 13.75 -15.07
N ARG A 29 0.40 14.63 -14.16
CA ARG A 29 1.48 15.57 -14.43
C ARG A 29 2.83 14.89 -14.67
N PHE A 30 3.14 13.86 -13.90
CA PHE A 30 4.36 13.06 -14.09
C PHE A 30 4.33 12.36 -15.45
N GLU A 31 3.25 11.64 -15.76
CA GLU A 31 3.09 10.91 -17.03
C GLU A 31 3.11 11.83 -18.24
N ASP A 32 2.58 13.04 -18.11
CA ASP A 32 2.65 14.08 -19.14
C ASP A 32 4.11 14.51 -19.40
N VAL A 33 4.89 14.73 -18.36
CA VAL A 33 6.33 15.06 -18.50
C VAL A 33 7.07 13.92 -19.17
N VAL A 34 6.85 12.69 -18.74
CA VAL A 34 7.48 11.49 -19.34
C VAL A 34 7.14 11.40 -20.82
N ARG A 35 5.87 11.53 -21.19
CA ARG A 35 5.40 11.46 -22.58
C ARG A 35 6.01 12.54 -23.47
N ARG A 36 6.06 13.78 -22.99
CA ARG A 36 6.70 14.90 -23.73
C ARG A 36 8.19 14.71 -23.95
N ARG A 37 8.81 13.81 -23.19
CA ARG A 37 10.24 13.48 -23.22
C ARG A 37 10.55 12.12 -23.83
N GLY A 38 9.63 11.59 -24.65
CA GLY A 38 9.82 10.35 -25.41
C GLY A 38 9.53 9.07 -24.65
N GLY A 39 9.20 9.14 -23.36
CA GLY A 39 8.87 7.96 -22.56
C GLY A 39 7.40 7.56 -22.66
N SER A 40 7.08 6.33 -22.23
CA SER A 40 5.72 5.77 -22.22
C SER A 40 5.33 5.12 -20.91
N VAL A 41 6.17 5.21 -19.88
CA VAL A 41 5.96 4.55 -18.59
C VAL A 41 4.80 5.19 -17.82
N GLN A 42 3.97 4.34 -17.20
CA GLN A 42 2.96 4.75 -16.24
C GLN A 42 3.57 4.81 -14.82
N LEU A 43 3.13 5.78 -14.03
CA LEU A 43 3.45 5.83 -12.61
C LEU A 43 2.50 4.91 -11.85
N VAL A 44 3.03 3.87 -11.22
CA VAL A 44 2.25 2.89 -10.47
C VAL A 44 2.48 3.05 -8.97
N GLU A 45 1.45 2.74 -8.19
CA GLU A 45 1.55 2.72 -6.74
C GLU A 45 2.05 1.36 -6.27
N GLY A 46 2.87 1.37 -5.22
CA GLY A 46 3.29 0.20 -4.47
C GLY A 46 3.10 0.42 -2.98
N TYR A 47 3.09 -0.65 -2.22
CA TYR A 47 2.97 -0.60 -0.78
C TYR A 47 4.12 -1.33 -0.11
N GLY A 48 4.52 -0.79 1.04
CA GLY A 48 5.50 -1.42 1.89
C GLY A 48 5.61 -0.77 3.25
N LEU A 49 6.26 -1.47 4.15
CA LEU A 49 6.51 -1.02 5.52
C LEU A 49 7.84 -1.58 5.98
N THR A 50 8.44 -0.92 6.97
CA THR A 50 9.76 -1.30 7.51
C THR A 50 9.78 -2.74 8.04
N GLU A 51 8.69 -3.17 8.63
CA GLU A 51 8.48 -4.50 9.20
C GLU A 51 8.48 -5.63 8.14
N ALA A 52 8.41 -5.27 6.84
CA ALA A 52 8.46 -6.21 5.71
C ALA A 52 9.42 -5.71 4.60
N VAL A 53 10.58 -5.18 4.97
CA VAL A 53 11.69 -4.78 4.07
C VAL A 53 11.25 -3.77 3.00
N THR A 54 10.46 -2.77 3.38
CA THR A 54 10.04 -1.63 2.57
C THR A 54 8.98 -1.94 1.50
N GLY A 55 9.35 -2.45 0.31
CA GLY A 55 8.43 -2.68 -0.81
C GLY A 55 7.95 -4.12 -0.86
N ILE A 56 6.67 -4.35 -0.59
CA ILE A 56 6.10 -5.70 -0.46
C ILE A 56 4.96 -5.98 -1.42
N MET A 57 4.35 -4.94 -1.96
CA MET A 57 3.35 -5.04 -3.02
C MET A 57 3.71 -4.14 -4.18
N THR A 58 3.48 -4.60 -5.38
CA THR A 58 3.75 -3.88 -6.61
C THR A 58 2.72 -4.21 -7.68
N THR A 59 2.49 -3.24 -8.56
CA THR A 59 1.62 -3.45 -9.73
C THR A 59 2.42 -4.14 -10.84
N PRO A 60 1.97 -5.30 -11.35
CA PRO A 60 2.58 -5.92 -12.52
C PRO A 60 2.49 -4.99 -13.75
N ALA A 61 3.52 -5.01 -14.61
CA ALA A 61 3.68 -4.06 -15.71
C ALA A 61 2.47 -3.98 -16.65
N ASP A 62 1.83 -5.13 -16.91
CA ASP A 62 0.72 -5.24 -17.88
C ASP A 62 -0.66 -5.28 -17.20
N SER A 63 -0.73 -4.99 -15.91
CA SER A 63 -1.95 -5.19 -15.11
C SER A 63 -2.26 -4.00 -14.22
N TYR A 64 -2.10 -2.79 -14.74
CA TYR A 64 -2.41 -1.57 -13.97
C TYR A 64 -3.89 -1.52 -13.54
N ARG A 65 -4.12 -1.19 -12.29
CA ARG A 65 -5.45 -0.90 -11.71
C ARG A 65 -5.36 0.42 -10.95
N GLU A 66 -6.18 1.39 -11.35
CA GLU A 66 -6.18 2.74 -10.73
C GLU A 66 -6.44 2.66 -9.22
N GLY A 67 -5.58 3.31 -8.43
CA GLY A 67 -5.67 3.35 -6.96
C GLY A 67 -5.27 2.06 -6.24
N SER A 68 -4.83 1.03 -6.99
CA SER A 68 -4.30 -0.20 -6.39
C SER A 68 -2.81 -0.08 -6.12
N VAL A 69 -2.38 -0.65 -5.03
CA VAL A 69 -0.95 -0.85 -4.72
C VAL A 69 -0.38 -2.14 -5.34
N GLY A 70 -1.19 -2.83 -6.14
CA GLY A 70 -0.80 -4.07 -6.82
C GLY A 70 -1.13 -5.33 -6.03
N ILE A 71 -0.26 -6.30 -6.20
CA ILE A 71 -0.32 -7.64 -5.59
C ILE A 71 0.93 -7.89 -4.76
N PRO A 72 0.92 -8.85 -3.82
CA PRO A 72 2.11 -9.23 -3.05
C PRO A 72 3.27 -9.64 -3.97
N CYS A 73 4.50 -9.28 -3.58
CA CYS A 73 5.70 -9.75 -4.24
C CYS A 73 5.81 -11.29 -4.16
N PRO A 74 6.59 -11.94 -5.04
CA PRO A 74 6.82 -13.38 -4.99
C PRO A 74 7.23 -13.85 -3.59
N ASP A 75 6.74 -15.05 -3.20
CA ASP A 75 6.96 -15.69 -1.89
C ASP A 75 6.33 -14.96 -0.68
N MET A 76 5.58 -13.88 -0.93
CA MET A 76 4.79 -13.21 0.09
C MET A 76 3.32 -13.58 -0.02
N GLU A 77 2.71 -13.81 1.13
CA GLU A 77 1.27 -14.02 1.25
C GLU A 77 0.62 -12.79 1.91
N ALA A 78 -0.58 -12.47 1.46
CA ALA A 78 -1.39 -11.41 2.04
C ALA A 78 -2.82 -11.88 2.24
N LYS A 79 -3.44 -11.44 3.34
CA LYS A 79 -4.87 -11.60 3.60
C LYS A 79 -5.41 -10.38 4.33
N ILE A 80 -6.73 -10.23 4.28
CA ILE A 80 -7.44 -9.16 5.00
C ILE A 80 -8.28 -9.80 6.09
N VAL A 81 -8.13 -9.30 7.32
CA VAL A 81 -8.83 -9.80 8.50
C VAL A 81 -9.67 -8.70 9.14
N ALA A 82 -10.71 -9.08 9.88
CA ALA A 82 -11.46 -8.11 10.69
C ALA A 82 -10.52 -7.50 11.75
N PRO A 83 -10.49 -6.15 11.89
CA PRO A 83 -9.54 -5.48 12.79
C PRO A 83 -9.58 -6.00 14.21
N GLY A 84 -8.40 -6.33 14.75
CA GLY A 84 -8.25 -6.91 16.10
C GLY A 84 -8.61 -8.38 16.22
N THR A 85 -8.80 -9.07 15.09
CA THR A 85 -9.07 -10.52 15.04
C THR A 85 -8.11 -11.22 14.07
N GLN A 86 -8.28 -12.54 13.91
CA GLN A 86 -7.59 -13.33 12.88
C GLN A 86 -8.55 -13.82 11.79
N ASP A 87 -9.82 -13.43 11.87
CA ASP A 87 -10.87 -13.87 10.96
C ASP A 87 -10.78 -13.12 9.63
N THR A 88 -10.65 -13.85 8.54
CA THR A 88 -10.62 -13.26 7.20
C THR A 88 -11.97 -12.66 6.83
N VAL A 89 -11.96 -11.48 6.20
CA VAL A 89 -13.16 -10.87 5.66
C VAL A 89 -13.41 -11.33 4.22
N PRO A 90 -14.66 -11.29 3.74
CA PRO A 90 -14.99 -11.54 2.34
C PRO A 90 -14.23 -10.61 1.38
N VAL A 91 -14.00 -11.09 0.15
CA VAL A 91 -13.42 -10.28 -0.93
C VAL A 91 -14.28 -9.05 -1.18
N GLY A 92 -13.64 -7.90 -1.30
CA GLY A 92 -14.28 -6.59 -1.47
C GLY A 92 -14.56 -5.85 -0.16
N GLU A 93 -14.59 -6.54 0.97
CA GLU A 93 -14.75 -5.89 2.28
C GLU A 93 -13.42 -5.29 2.80
N GLU A 94 -13.56 -4.31 3.67
CA GLU A 94 -12.43 -3.63 4.29
C GLU A 94 -12.01 -4.33 5.59
N GLY A 95 -10.71 -4.48 5.80
CA GLY A 95 -10.14 -5.04 7.01
C GLY A 95 -8.65 -4.77 7.13
N GLU A 96 -8.03 -5.26 8.19
CA GLU A 96 -6.60 -5.12 8.42
C GLU A 96 -5.82 -6.04 7.47
N LEU A 97 -4.83 -5.47 6.79
CA LEU A 97 -3.88 -6.24 6.00
C LEU A 97 -2.94 -7.03 6.91
N CYS A 98 -2.87 -8.33 6.68
CA CYS A 98 -1.87 -9.21 7.29
C CYS A 98 -0.96 -9.78 6.21
N LEU A 99 0.35 -9.82 6.49
CA LEU A 99 1.40 -10.29 5.60
C LEU A 99 2.17 -11.46 6.21
N SER A 100 2.54 -12.45 5.40
CA SER A 100 3.40 -13.56 5.81
C SER A 100 4.39 -13.87 4.69
N GLY A 101 5.61 -14.24 5.05
CA GLY A 101 6.65 -14.59 4.09
C GLY A 101 8.05 -14.20 4.53
N PRO A 102 9.05 -14.46 3.69
CA PRO A 102 10.47 -14.33 4.05
C PRO A 102 10.92 -12.89 4.29
N ALA A 103 10.19 -11.89 3.81
CA ALA A 103 10.51 -10.48 4.02
C ALA A 103 10.00 -9.92 5.36
N VAL A 104 9.17 -10.66 6.10
CA VAL A 104 8.66 -10.23 7.41
C VAL A 104 9.80 -10.22 8.43
N MET A 105 9.90 -9.13 9.20
CA MET A 105 10.91 -8.96 10.25
C MET A 105 10.87 -10.09 11.29
N LEU A 106 11.96 -10.28 12.02
CA LEU A 106 12.03 -11.21 13.15
C LEU A 106 11.39 -10.64 14.42
N GLY A 107 11.29 -9.33 14.52
CA GLY A 107 10.71 -8.60 15.65
C GLY A 107 11.34 -7.22 15.86
N TYR A 108 10.81 -6.47 16.79
CA TYR A 108 11.38 -5.21 17.24
C TYR A 108 12.50 -5.45 18.27
N LEU A 109 13.60 -4.71 18.15
CA LEU A 109 14.74 -4.82 19.06
C LEU A 109 14.31 -4.42 20.48
N GLU A 110 14.60 -5.30 21.46
CA GLU A 110 14.29 -5.10 22.88
C GLU A 110 12.82 -4.79 23.21
N ALA A 111 11.87 -5.10 22.29
CA ALA A 111 10.46 -4.84 22.43
C ALA A 111 9.62 -6.12 22.16
N PRO A 112 9.70 -7.13 23.06
CA PRO A 112 9.03 -8.41 22.85
C PRO A 112 7.49 -8.29 22.90
N GLU A 113 6.93 -7.37 23.66
CA GLU A 113 5.48 -7.17 23.79
C GLU A 113 4.90 -6.60 22.48
N GLU A 114 5.53 -5.55 21.92
CA GLU A 114 5.16 -4.98 20.63
C GLU A 114 5.34 -5.98 19.50
N THR A 115 6.40 -6.79 19.57
CA THR A 115 6.64 -7.88 18.62
C THR A 115 5.49 -8.87 18.66
N ALA A 116 5.08 -9.33 19.84
CA ALA A 116 3.99 -10.30 20.00
C ALA A 116 2.63 -9.74 19.57
N GLN A 117 2.40 -8.43 19.69
CA GLN A 117 1.18 -7.78 19.19
C GLN A 117 1.18 -7.68 17.67
N THR A 118 2.35 -7.47 17.06
CA THR A 118 2.50 -7.24 15.63
C THR A 118 2.67 -8.54 14.84
N LEU A 119 3.44 -9.49 15.37
CA LEU A 119 3.69 -10.80 14.76
C LEU A 119 2.89 -11.87 15.50
N GLN A 120 1.80 -12.32 14.88
CA GLN A 120 0.89 -13.26 15.51
C GLN A 120 0.89 -14.61 14.77
N ARG A 121 0.87 -15.71 15.52
CA ARG A 121 0.66 -17.02 14.94
C ARG A 121 -0.84 -17.23 14.74
N HIS A 122 -1.23 -17.50 13.49
CA HIS A 122 -2.62 -17.82 13.14
C HIS A 122 -2.90 -19.33 13.15
N ALA A 123 -4.16 -19.69 12.96
CA ALA A 123 -4.62 -21.09 12.98
C ALA A 123 -3.99 -21.98 11.88
N ASP A 124 -3.51 -21.36 10.78
CA ASP A 124 -2.77 -22.02 9.71
C ASP A 124 -1.31 -22.38 10.09
N GLY A 125 -0.89 -22.03 11.31
CA GLY A 125 0.46 -22.27 11.84
C GLY A 125 1.52 -21.26 11.38
N LYS A 126 1.18 -20.36 10.48
CA LYS A 126 2.10 -19.31 9.99
C LYS A 126 2.13 -18.11 10.94
N ILE A 127 3.25 -17.38 10.89
CA ILE A 127 3.36 -16.05 11.51
C ILE A 127 2.86 -15.01 10.52
N TRP A 128 1.93 -14.19 10.98
CA TRP A 128 1.37 -13.08 10.23
C TRP A 128 1.72 -11.75 10.88
N LEU A 129 2.23 -10.84 10.07
CA LEU A 129 2.46 -9.44 10.43
C LEU A 129 1.13 -8.69 10.31
N HIS A 130 0.60 -8.21 11.42
CA HIS A 130 -0.53 -7.29 11.49
C HIS A 130 -0.02 -5.87 11.22
N THR A 131 -0.35 -5.32 10.05
CA THR A 131 0.25 -4.06 9.60
C THR A 131 -0.34 -2.82 10.26
N GLY A 132 -1.53 -2.92 10.83
CA GLY A 132 -2.30 -1.79 11.32
C GLY A 132 -2.84 -0.90 10.19
N ASP A 133 -2.78 -1.35 8.95
CA ASP A 133 -3.30 -0.64 7.78
C ASP A 133 -4.56 -1.36 7.25
N ILE A 134 -5.59 -0.58 6.92
CA ILE A 134 -6.85 -1.09 6.37
C ILE A 134 -6.78 -1.12 4.85
N PHE A 135 -7.16 -2.26 4.30
CA PHE A 135 -7.20 -2.54 2.87
C PHE A 135 -8.52 -3.18 2.47
N SER A 136 -8.81 -3.16 1.18
CA SER A 136 -9.73 -4.10 0.53
C SER A 136 -8.99 -4.84 -0.58
N MET A 137 -9.48 -6.01 -0.95
CA MET A 137 -8.94 -6.80 -2.06
C MET A 137 -10.04 -7.03 -3.09
N SER A 138 -9.72 -6.84 -4.38
CA SER A 138 -10.65 -7.17 -5.46
C SER A 138 -10.70 -8.67 -5.73
N GLU A 139 -11.70 -9.13 -6.49
CA GLU A 139 -11.81 -10.52 -6.96
C GLU A 139 -10.61 -10.96 -7.80
N GLU A 140 -9.93 -10.02 -8.45
CA GLU A 140 -8.71 -10.26 -9.22
C GLU A 140 -7.44 -10.34 -8.36
N GLY A 141 -7.54 -10.16 -7.03
CA GLY A 141 -6.42 -10.22 -6.08
C GLY A 141 -5.59 -8.92 -5.97
N PHE A 142 -6.10 -7.78 -6.48
CA PHE A 142 -5.46 -6.48 -6.30
C PHE A 142 -5.85 -5.84 -4.98
N PHE A 143 -4.86 -5.24 -4.29
CA PHE A 143 -5.04 -4.60 -3.00
C PHE A 143 -5.17 -3.09 -3.12
N TYR A 144 -6.07 -2.52 -2.30
CA TYR A 144 -6.38 -1.09 -2.27
C TYR A 144 -6.25 -0.58 -0.83
N PHE A 145 -5.30 0.32 -0.61
CA PHE A 145 -5.12 0.99 0.67
C PHE A 145 -6.30 1.90 0.98
N LYS A 146 -6.77 1.89 2.22
CA LYS A 146 -7.85 2.75 2.70
C LYS A 146 -7.36 3.76 3.74
N LEU A 147 -6.74 3.28 4.80
CA LEU A 147 -6.29 4.12 5.90
C LEU A 147 -5.36 3.36 6.84
N ARG A 148 -4.72 4.11 7.73
CA ARG A 148 -3.96 3.54 8.85
C ARG A 148 -4.82 3.58 10.13
N LEU A 149 -4.98 2.44 10.82
CA LEU A 149 -5.82 2.30 12.02
C LEU A 149 -5.47 3.33 13.10
N LYS A 150 -4.18 3.57 13.35
CA LYS A 150 -3.70 4.53 14.35
C LYS A 150 -3.99 6.00 14.00
N ARG A 151 -4.30 6.32 12.74
CA ARG A 151 -4.67 7.68 12.27
C ARG A 151 -6.17 7.92 12.26
N MET A 152 -6.98 6.90 12.50
CA MET A 152 -8.43 7.07 12.57
C MET A 152 -8.82 7.90 13.79
N ILE A 153 -9.55 9.00 13.56
CA ILE A 153 -10.06 9.87 14.61
C ILE A 153 -11.47 9.41 14.96
N LYS A 154 -11.70 9.06 16.21
CA LYS A 154 -13.05 8.83 16.73
C LYS A 154 -13.65 10.15 17.21
N SER A 155 -14.70 10.63 16.54
CA SER A 155 -15.44 11.82 16.94
C SER A 155 -16.92 11.50 17.06
N SER A 156 -17.48 11.69 18.27
CA SER A 156 -18.91 11.46 18.56
C SER A 156 -19.45 10.09 18.11
N GLY A 157 -18.63 9.04 18.27
CA GLY A 157 -18.99 7.67 17.87
C GLY A 157 -18.83 7.36 16.37
N MET A 158 -18.43 8.34 15.57
CA MET A 158 -18.12 8.16 14.14
C MET A 158 -16.63 8.07 13.90
N ASN A 159 -16.24 7.25 12.94
CA ASN A 159 -14.87 7.18 12.46
C ASN A 159 -14.63 8.29 11.44
N VAL A 160 -13.72 9.21 11.73
CA VAL A 160 -13.29 10.27 10.82
C VAL A 160 -11.93 9.86 10.26
N TYR A 161 -11.83 9.84 8.94
CA TYR A 161 -10.63 9.47 8.22
C TYR A 161 -9.90 10.72 7.73
N PRO A 162 -8.70 11.05 8.27
CA PRO A 162 -7.96 12.27 7.89
C PRO A 162 -7.79 12.42 6.38
N ALA A 163 -7.48 11.32 5.67
CA ALA A 163 -7.31 11.33 4.22
C ALA A 163 -8.57 11.83 3.46
N GLN A 164 -9.78 11.58 3.97
CA GLN A 164 -11.00 12.09 3.36
C GLN A 164 -11.13 13.61 3.56
N VAL A 165 -10.73 14.11 4.72
CA VAL A 165 -10.71 15.54 5.03
C VAL A 165 -9.64 16.24 4.19
N GLU A 166 -8.45 15.68 4.14
CA GLU A 166 -7.32 16.16 3.33
C GLU A 166 -7.67 16.21 1.84
N ALA A 167 -8.32 15.16 1.31
CA ALA A 167 -8.75 15.14 -0.09
C ALA A 167 -9.75 16.26 -0.45
N VAL A 168 -10.57 16.71 0.50
CA VAL A 168 -11.44 17.87 0.31
C VAL A 168 -10.64 19.17 0.35
N LEU A 169 -9.69 19.28 1.30
CA LEU A 169 -8.85 20.47 1.44
C LEU A 169 -7.92 20.70 0.23
N TYR A 170 -7.40 19.62 -0.36
CA TYR A 170 -6.55 19.71 -1.57
C TYR A 170 -7.30 20.15 -2.83
N ARG A 171 -8.63 20.21 -2.81
CA ARG A 171 -9.46 20.70 -3.94
C ARG A 171 -9.68 22.22 -3.89
N HIS A 172 -9.31 22.85 -2.81
CA HIS A 172 -9.43 24.30 -2.56
C HIS A 172 -8.05 24.96 -2.41
#